data_f83d15b0a9023625e27bb8f246c86062
#
_entry.id   f83d15b0a9023625e27bb8f246c86062
#
_cell.length_a   1.000
_cell.length_b   1.000
_cell.length_c   1.000
_cell.angle_alpha   90.00
_cell.angle_beta   90.00
_cell.angle_gamma   90.00
#
_symmetry.space_group_name_H-M   'P 1'
#
loop_
_entity.id
_entity.type
_entity.pdbx_description
1 polymer ?
#
loop_
_entity_poly.entity_id
_entity_poly.type
_entity_poly.pdbx_seq_one_letter_code
_entity_poly.pdbx_strand_id
1 'polypeptide(L)'
;MKKLLYSFLILSSATLFAQQKNPAVKFAVADNAIGTVELFNARKNVLQVSKVYNTPASLPQSLKKYSSVFTKGVTEYKFKNGENIFDRMPLSDINVQYNVAADTPVFIEGYEFTDTSTVIYPEIKKRAETKDHNGKKTLFIYTTE
;
A
#
# COMPACT_ATOMS: atom_id res chain seq x y z
N MET A 1 16.30 -39.28 -2.15
CA MET A 1 15.14 -38.75 -1.44
C MET A 1 15.48 -37.63 -0.45
N LYS A 2 16.53 -37.74 0.37
CA LYS A 2 16.91 -36.66 1.30
C LYS A 2 17.29 -35.33 0.63
N LYS A 3 17.87 -35.34 -0.57
CA LYS A 3 18.26 -34.12 -1.30
C LYS A 3 17.07 -33.33 -1.88
N LEU A 4 15.97 -33.99 -2.21
CA LEU A 4 14.74 -33.36 -2.69
C LEU A 4 13.97 -32.63 -1.57
N LEU A 5 14.03 -33.14 -0.33
CA LEU A 5 13.40 -32.50 0.83
C LEU A 5 14.09 -31.17 1.21
N TYR A 6 15.40 -31.09 1.06
CA TYR A 6 16.14 -29.84 1.32
C TYR A 6 15.88 -28.76 0.27
N SER A 7 15.70 -29.13 -1.00
CA SER A 7 15.34 -28.18 -2.05
C SER A 7 13.93 -27.61 -1.87
N PHE A 8 13.00 -28.39 -1.34
CA PHE A 8 11.63 -27.94 -1.05
C PHE A 8 11.56 -26.98 0.15
N LEU A 9 12.39 -27.19 1.17
CA LEU A 9 12.50 -26.31 2.33
C LEU A 9 13.14 -24.96 1.99
N ILE A 10 14.08 -24.92 1.05
CA ILE A 10 14.73 -23.67 0.61
C ILE A 10 13.76 -22.82 -0.24
N LEU A 11 12.92 -23.45 -1.05
CA LEU A 11 11.90 -22.76 -1.84
C LEU A 11 10.77 -22.17 -0.97
N SER A 12 10.41 -22.85 0.13
CA SER A 12 9.39 -22.34 1.04
C SER A 12 9.85 -21.19 1.92
N SER A 13 11.15 -21.09 2.21
CA SER A 13 11.70 -19.99 3.00
C SER A 13 11.83 -18.68 2.21
N ALA A 14 12.03 -18.74 0.87
CA ALA A 14 12.13 -17.56 0.03
C ALA A 14 10.81 -16.79 -0.10
N THR A 15 9.67 -17.48 0.02
CA THR A 15 8.35 -16.84 -0.07
C THR A 15 7.93 -16.07 1.18
N LEU A 16 8.49 -16.40 2.34
CA LEU A 16 8.15 -15.73 3.60
C LEU A 16 8.69 -14.30 3.69
N PHE A 17 9.82 -14.01 3.05
CA PHE A 17 10.40 -12.65 3.06
C PHE A 17 9.63 -11.64 2.19
N ALA A 18 8.91 -12.09 1.17
CA ALA A 18 8.14 -11.22 0.28
C ALA A 18 6.86 -10.66 0.91
N GLN A 19 6.39 -11.23 2.03
CA GLN A 19 5.14 -10.86 2.71
C GLN A 19 5.36 -10.12 4.02
N GLN A 20 6.60 -9.75 4.36
CA GLN A 20 6.87 -9.07 5.62
C GLN A 20 6.36 -7.63 5.57
N LYS A 21 5.35 -7.34 6.41
CA LYS A 21 4.80 -6.00 6.59
C LYS A 21 5.82 -5.11 7.29
N ASN A 22 6.02 -3.90 6.76
CA ASN A 22 6.84 -2.89 7.43
C ASN A 22 6.01 -2.20 8.53
N PRO A 23 6.29 -2.42 9.82
CA PRO A 23 5.50 -1.83 10.90
C PRO A 23 5.73 -0.32 11.06
N ALA A 24 6.77 0.23 10.42
CA ALA A 24 7.10 1.65 10.51
C ALA A 24 6.26 2.52 9.55
N VAL A 25 5.66 1.92 8.50
CA VAL A 25 4.83 2.68 7.59
C VAL A 25 3.55 3.17 8.27
N LYS A 26 3.22 4.44 8.07
CA LYS A 26 1.98 5.03 8.54
C LYS A 26 1.16 5.50 7.35
N PHE A 27 0.13 4.73 7.01
CA PHE A 27 -0.81 5.11 5.97
C PHE A 27 -1.67 6.29 6.41
N ALA A 28 -2.06 7.09 5.44
CA ALA A 28 -2.95 8.21 5.60
C ALA A 28 -3.88 8.31 4.40
N VAL A 29 -4.99 9.02 4.54
CA VAL A 29 -5.99 9.19 3.50
C VAL A 29 -6.26 10.68 3.31
N ALA A 30 -6.35 11.11 2.08
CA ALA A 30 -6.84 12.43 1.72
C ALA A 30 -7.67 12.32 0.45
N ASP A 31 -8.86 12.92 0.42
CA ASP A 31 -9.75 12.93 -0.74
C ASP A 31 -9.95 11.53 -1.35
N ASN A 32 -10.24 10.55 -0.50
CA ASN A 32 -10.47 9.13 -0.84
C ASN A 32 -9.29 8.42 -1.51
N ALA A 33 -8.09 8.98 -1.45
CA ALA A 33 -6.87 8.36 -1.94
C ALA A 33 -5.88 8.09 -0.81
N ILE A 34 -5.15 6.99 -0.93
CA ILE A 34 -4.20 6.53 0.08
C ILE A 34 -2.83 7.15 -0.18
N GLY A 35 -2.27 7.70 0.86
CA GLY A 35 -0.91 8.17 0.92
C GLY A 35 -0.24 7.72 2.21
N THR A 36 0.77 8.45 2.64
CA THR A 36 1.44 8.25 3.92
C THR A 36 1.44 9.53 4.75
N VAL A 37 1.54 9.37 6.05
CA VAL A 37 1.68 10.51 6.97
C VAL A 37 2.91 11.36 6.61
N GLU A 38 4.01 10.71 6.22
CA GLU A 38 5.23 11.39 5.78
C GLU A 38 4.99 12.29 4.57
N LEU A 39 4.35 11.75 3.51
CA LEU A 39 4.01 12.54 2.32
C LEU A 39 3.16 13.76 2.66
N PHE A 40 2.10 13.54 3.44
CA PHE A 40 1.15 14.62 3.74
C PHE A 40 1.72 15.66 4.70
N ASN A 41 2.58 15.25 5.64
CA ASN A 41 3.29 16.21 6.51
C ASN A 41 4.30 17.05 5.73
N ALA A 42 4.92 16.51 4.69
CA ALA A 42 5.76 17.27 3.77
C ALA A 42 4.97 18.33 2.97
N ARG A 43 3.65 18.20 2.93
CA ARG A 43 2.70 19.09 2.22
C ARG A 43 1.77 19.86 3.18
N LYS A 44 2.19 20.08 4.41
CA LYS A 44 1.39 20.78 5.43
C LYS A 44 0.95 22.20 5.06
N ASN A 45 1.58 22.80 4.05
CA ASN A 45 1.16 24.09 3.51
C ASN A 45 -0.22 24.01 2.82
N VAL A 46 -0.59 22.86 2.24
CA VAL A 46 -1.86 22.65 1.51
C VAL A 46 -2.76 21.61 2.16
N LEU A 47 -2.23 20.79 3.08
CA LEU A 47 -2.95 19.72 3.76
C LEU A 47 -2.93 19.94 5.27
N GLN A 48 -4.00 19.50 5.93
CA GLN A 48 -4.10 19.48 7.39
C GLN A 48 -4.81 18.22 7.87
N VAL A 49 -4.48 17.77 9.07
CA VAL A 49 -5.16 16.64 9.70
C VAL A 49 -6.63 17.00 9.92
N SER A 50 -7.50 16.11 9.46
CA SER A 50 -8.95 16.20 9.65
C SER A 50 -9.40 15.33 10.82
N LYS A 51 -8.92 14.08 10.85
CA LYS A 51 -9.29 13.11 11.88
C LYS A 51 -8.23 12.03 12.03
N VAL A 52 -8.11 11.47 13.23
CA VAL A 52 -7.26 10.32 13.51
C VAL A 52 -8.13 9.16 13.96
N TYR A 53 -7.98 8.03 13.31
CA TYR A 53 -8.60 6.76 13.68
C TYR A 53 -7.50 5.86 14.24
N ASN A 54 -7.58 5.50 15.51
CA ASN A 54 -6.48 4.80 16.20
C ASN A 54 -6.56 3.27 16.10
N THR A 55 -7.69 2.75 15.69
CA THR A 55 -7.94 1.31 15.59
C THR A 55 -8.75 0.97 14.34
N PRO A 56 -8.66 -0.27 13.82
CA PRO A 56 -9.50 -0.70 12.71
C PRO A 56 -11.01 -0.59 13.02
N ALA A 57 -11.40 -0.80 14.29
CA ALA A 57 -12.79 -0.70 14.70
C ALA A 57 -13.36 0.72 14.60
N SER A 58 -12.51 1.75 14.74
CA SER A 58 -12.90 3.16 14.66
C SER A 58 -12.98 3.70 13.23
N LEU A 59 -12.58 2.92 12.23
CA LEU A 59 -12.63 3.35 10.83
C LEU A 59 -14.07 3.65 10.38
N PRO A 60 -14.28 4.73 9.60
CA PRO A 60 -15.58 4.99 9.00
C PRO A 60 -15.92 3.92 7.97
N GLN A 61 -17.20 3.79 7.63
CA GLN A 61 -17.68 2.75 6.71
C GLN A 61 -16.92 2.74 5.37
N SER A 62 -16.58 3.91 4.85
CA SER A 62 -15.82 4.07 3.59
C SER A 62 -14.42 3.47 3.63
N LEU A 63 -13.80 3.35 4.82
CA LEU A 63 -12.45 2.83 5.00
C LEU A 63 -12.41 1.43 5.62
N LYS A 64 -13.55 0.85 5.99
CA LYS A 64 -13.59 -0.47 6.62
C LYS A 64 -13.04 -1.59 5.76
N LYS A 65 -13.12 -1.47 4.43
CA LYS A 65 -12.52 -2.43 3.51
C LYS A 65 -10.98 -2.52 3.64
N TYR A 66 -10.36 -1.51 4.23
CA TYR A 66 -8.91 -1.46 4.47
C TYR A 66 -8.52 -1.86 5.90
N SER A 67 -9.42 -2.44 6.68
CA SER A 67 -9.14 -2.80 8.08
C SER A 67 -7.96 -3.77 8.25
N SER A 68 -7.70 -4.61 7.25
CA SER A 68 -6.54 -5.51 7.22
C SER A 68 -5.22 -4.79 6.91
N VAL A 69 -5.29 -3.60 6.31
CA VAL A 69 -4.15 -2.73 5.99
C VAL A 69 -3.93 -1.72 7.11
N PHE A 70 -4.99 -1.04 7.54
CA PHE A 70 -4.94 -0.03 8.59
C PHE A 70 -5.01 -0.64 10.00
N THR A 71 -4.15 -1.61 10.26
CA THR A 71 -4.13 -2.36 11.52
C THR A 71 -3.84 -1.51 12.75
N LYS A 72 -3.19 -0.35 12.55
CA LYS A 72 -2.91 0.65 13.58
C LYS A 72 -3.77 1.91 13.44
N GLY A 73 -4.88 1.80 12.69
CA GLY A 73 -5.69 2.96 12.32
C GLY A 73 -5.13 3.72 11.13
N VAL A 74 -5.63 4.93 10.92
CA VAL A 74 -5.25 5.80 9.82
C VAL A 74 -5.48 7.26 10.20
N THR A 75 -4.66 8.15 9.65
CA THR A 75 -4.86 9.60 9.75
C THR A 75 -5.53 10.10 8.47
N GLU A 76 -6.63 10.81 8.63
CA GLU A 76 -7.33 11.47 7.53
C GLU A 76 -6.89 12.93 7.43
N TYR A 77 -6.56 13.36 6.22
CA TYR A 77 -6.17 14.72 5.89
C TYR A 77 -7.21 15.34 4.97
N LYS A 78 -7.29 16.65 4.97
CA LYS A 78 -8.09 17.45 4.03
C LYS A 78 -7.25 18.56 3.41
N PHE A 79 -7.59 18.94 2.20
CA PHE A 79 -6.99 20.10 1.54
C PHE A 79 -7.54 21.39 2.16
N LYS A 80 -6.65 22.32 2.51
CA LYS A 80 -7.02 23.57 3.16
C LYS A 80 -7.94 24.43 2.31
N ASN A 81 -7.71 24.43 0.99
CA ASN A 81 -8.50 25.22 0.03
C ASN A 81 -9.55 24.37 -0.72
N GLY A 82 -9.78 23.11 -0.30
CA GLY A 82 -10.75 22.21 -0.92
C GLY A 82 -10.34 21.64 -2.27
N GLU A 83 -9.17 22.00 -2.79
CA GLU A 83 -8.68 21.52 -4.10
C GLU A 83 -7.53 20.52 -3.93
N ASN A 84 -7.68 19.36 -4.56
CA ASN A 84 -6.61 18.38 -4.65
C ASN A 84 -5.73 18.71 -5.86
N ILE A 85 -4.49 19.06 -5.58
CA ILE A 85 -3.49 19.45 -6.58
C ILE A 85 -2.49 18.32 -6.90
N PHE A 86 -2.64 17.15 -6.29
CA PHE A 86 -1.72 16.03 -6.47
C PHE A 86 -2.29 15.00 -7.43
N ASP A 87 -1.38 14.36 -8.16
CA ASP A 87 -1.74 13.22 -9.01
C ASP A 87 -2.23 12.06 -8.15
N ARG A 88 -3.28 11.40 -8.64
CA ARG A 88 -3.87 10.20 -8.05
C ARG A 88 -4.00 9.15 -9.13
N MET A 89 -3.81 7.88 -8.75
CA MET A 89 -3.87 6.79 -9.71
C MET A 89 -4.40 5.52 -9.04
N PRO A 90 -5.32 4.78 -9.68
CA PRO A 90 -5.73 3.48 -9.17
C PRO A 90 -4.58 2.47 -9.31
N LEU A 91 -4.53 1.51 -8.40
CA LEU A 91 -3.51 0.45 -8.40
C LEU A 91 -3.53 -0.37 -9.69
N SER A 92 -4.70 -0.56 -10.30
CA SER A 92 -4.85 -1.22 -11.60
C SER A 92 -4.00 -0.57 -12.69
N ASP A 93 -3.98 0.76 -12.74
CA ASP A 93 -3.21 1.50 -13.74
C ASP A 93 -1.70 1.43 -13.44
N ILE A 94 -1.32 1.45 -12.17
CA ILE A 94 0.07 1.25 -11.77
C ILE A 94 0.53 -0.16 -12.16
N ASN A 95 -0.28 -1.19 -11.93
CA ASN A 95 0.01 -2.54 -12.38
C ASN A 95 0.34 -2.59 -13.88
N VAL A 96 -0.49 -1.97 -14.70
CA VAL A 96 -0.29 -1.93 -16.16
C VAL A 96 1.02 -1.25 -16.54
N GLN A 97 1.41 -0.17 -15.84
CA GLN A 97 2.71 0.49 -16.08
C GLN A 97 3.91 -0.43 -15.83
N TYR A 98 3.76 -1.43 -14.94
CA TYR A 98 4.81 -2.41 -14.64
C TYR A 98 4.61 -3.75 -15.37
N ASN A 99 3.74 -3.79 -16.40
CA ASN A 99 3.39 -5.00 -17.14
C ASN A 99 2.87 -6.12 -16.23
N VAL A 100 2.10 -5.73 -15.23
CA VAL A 100 1.36 -6.63 -14.34
C VAL A 100 -0.12 -6.56 -14.72
N ALA A 101 -0.84 -7.68 -14.62
CA ALA A 101 -2.28 -7.69 -14.89
C ALA A 101 -3.02 -6.71 -13.96
N ALA A 102 -3.94 -5.93 -14.50
CA ALA A 102 -4.60 -4.82 -13.80
C ALA A 102 -5.28 -5.23 -12.49
N ASP A 103 -5.82 -6.44 -12.42
CA ASP A 103 -6.55 -6.99 -11.27
C ASP A 103 -5.67 -7.74 -10.26
N THR A 104 -4.36 -7.78 -10.48
CA THR A 104 -3.44 -8.45 -9.54
C THR A 104 -3.29 -7.62 -8.26
N PRO A 105 -3.49 -8.22 -7.06
CA PRO A 105 -3.22 -7.52 -5.81
C PRO A 105 -1.84 -6.90 -5.77
N VAL A 106 -1.73 -5.72 -5.16
CA VAL A 106 -0.48 -4.96 -5.03
C VAL A 106 -0.05 -4.93 -3.58
N PHE A 107 1.24 -5.12 -3.34
CA PHE A 107 1.82 -4.98 -2.00
C PHE A 107 2.48 -3.61 -1.85
N ILE A 108 2.09 -2.87 -0.82
CA ILE A 108 2.74 -1.62 -0.42
C ILE A 108 3.32 -1.81 0.97
N GLU A 109 4.64 -1.77 1.07
CA GLU A 109 5.37 -2.05 2.32
C GLU A 109 4.97 -3.39 2.97
N GLY A 110 4.69 -4.40 2.14
CA GLY A 110 4.27 -5.74 2.56
C GLY A 110 2.78 -5.88 2.90
N TYR A 111 2.01 -4.79 2.88
CA TYR A 111 0.56 -4.82 3.06
C TYR A 111 -0.13 -5.10 1.74
N GLU A 112 -1.01 -6.09 1.71
CA GLU A 112 -1.71 -6.51 0.51
C GLU A 112 -2.95 -5.66 0.26
N PHE A 113 -3.01 -5.03 -0.91
CA PHE A 113 -4.18 -4.34 -1.43
C PHE A 113 -4.84 -5.21 -2.49
N THR A 114 -5.92 -5.88 -2.13
CA THR A 114 -6.64 -6.80 -3.03
C THR A 114 -7.57 -6.07 -3.99
N ASP A 115 -8.09 -4.92 -3.58
CA ASP A 115 -8.94 -4.08 -4.41
C ASP A 115 -8.07 -3.13 -5.24
N THR A 116 -7.84 -3.46 -6.50
CA THR A 116 -6.99 -2.68 -7.40
C THR A 116 -7.66 -1.41 -7.94
N SER A 117 -8.94 -1.19 -7.64
CA SER A 117 -9.59 0.11 -7.84
C SER A 117 -9.18 1.14 -6.79
N THR A 118 -8.48 0.71 -5.74
CA THR A 118 -7.91 1.60 -4.72
C THR A 118 -7.04 2.67 -5.36
N VAL A 119 -7.36 3.93 -5.08
CA VAL A 119 -6.61 5.07 -5.57
C VAL A 119 -5.52 5.44 -4.58
N ILE A 120 -4.32 5.64 -5.07
CA ILE A 120 -3.19 6.10 -4.26
C ILE A 120 -2.58 7.38 -4.83
N TYR A 121 -1.76 8.03 -4.03
CA TYR A 121 -0.85 9.10 -4.47
C TYR A 121 0.46 8.46 -4.94
N PRO A 122 0.78 8.48 -6.26
CA PRO A 122 2.00 7.83 -6.76
C PRO A 122 3.30 8.35 -6.14
N GLU A 123 3.27 9.56 -5.58
CA GLU A 123 4.43 10.16 -4.88
C GLU A 123 4.91 9.34 -3.67
N ILE A 124 4.09 8.47 -3.09
CA ILE A 124 4.54 7.58 -2.01
C ILE A 124 5.57 6.56 -2.48
N LYS A 125 5.59 6.26 -3.77
CA LYS A 125 6.49 5.26 -4.35
C LYS A 125 7.91 5.80 -4.45
N LYS A 126 8.80 5.31 -3.61
CA LYS A 126 10.24 5.58 -3.69
C LYS A 126 10.96 4.50 -4.49
N ARG A 127 10.50 3.27 -4.39
CA ARG A 127 11.01 2.13 -5.14
C ARG A 127 9.86 1.17 -5.47
N ALA A 128 9.96 0.50 -6.59
CA ALA A 128 9.03 -0.57 -6.95
C ALA A 128 9.79 -1.71 -7.65
N GLU A 129 9.32 -2.91 -7.46
CA GLU A 129 9.84 -4.10 -8.13
C GLU A 129 8.70 -5.08 -8.42
N THR A 130 8.91 -5.92 -9.42
CA THR A 130 7.99 -7.02 -9.71
C THR A 130 8.67 -8.35 -9.40
N LYS A 131 7.94 -9.24 -8.75
CA LYS A 131 8.39 -10.60 -8.41
C LYS A 131 7.27 -11.59 -8.67
N ASP A 132 7.65 -12.85 -8.87
CA ASP A 132 6.67 -13.93 -8.79
C ASP A 132 6.19 -14.07 -7.34
N HIS A 133 4.87 -14.08 -7.18
CA HIS A 133 4.20 -14.32 -5.92
C HIS A 133 3.04 -15.27 -6.16
N ASN A 134 3.12 -16.47 -5.59
CA ASN A 134 2.12 -17.53 -5.77
C ASN A 134 1.85 -17.85 -7.26
N GLY A 135 2.90 -17.86 -8.09
CA GLY A 135 2.81 -18.17 -9.52
C GLY A 135 2.34 -17.01 -10.39
N LYS A 136 2.20 -15.80 -9.85
CA LYS A 136 1.81 -14.60 -10.61
C LYS A 136 2.84 -13.49 -10.46
N LYS A 137 3.13 -12.81 -11.56
CA LYS A 137 3.90 -11.57 -11.53
C LYS A 137 3.14 -10.53 -10.71
N THR A 138 3.75 -10.04 -9.66
CA THR A 138 3.13 -9.18 -8.65
C THR A 138 3.98 -7.93 -8.41
N LEU A 139 3.33 -6.79 -8.23
CA LEU A 139 3.99 -5.51 -7.95
C LEU A 139 4.15 -5.29 -6.45
N PHE A 140 5.37 -4.93 -6.06
CA PHE A 140 5.75 -4.55 -4.70
C PHE A 140 6.23 -3.09 -4.70
N ILE A 141 5.56 -2.24 -3.93
CA ILE A 141 5.86 -0.82 -3.80
C ILE A 141 6.45 -0.56 -2.42
N TYR A 142 7.50 0.25 -2.38
CA TYR A 142 8.17 0.69 -1.16
C TYR A 142 8.11 2.20 -1.04
N THR A 143 7.82 2.69 0.15
CA THR A 143 7.69 4.12 0.48
C THR A 143 8.97 4.71 1.04
N THR A 144 9.98 3.88 1.24
CA THR A 144 11.35 4.25 1.64
C THR A 144 12.35 3.81 0.58
N GLU A 145 13.52 4.45 0.53
CA GLU A 145 14.62 4.11 -0.38
C GLU A 145 15.39 2.85 0.04
#